data_b6f7c8b6c0cbee962eb8a425faf46c86
#
_entry.id   b6f7c8b6c0cbee962eb8a425faf46c86
#
_cell.length_a   1.000
_cell.length_b   1.000
_cell.length_c   1.000
_cell.angle_alpha   90.00
_cell.angle_beta   90.00
_cell.angle_gamma   90.00
#
_symmetry.space_group_name_H-M   'P 1'
#
loop_
_entity.id
_entity.type
_entity.pdbx_description
1 polymer ?
#
loop_
_entity_poly.entity_id
_entity_poly.type
_entity_poly.pdbx_seq_one_letter_code
_entity_poly.pdbx_strand_id
1 'polypeptide(L)'
;NHYLFHYIMSGTGRLMTTDENGQTQSFSIKSRQGFMIFPNQITTYIADKDLPWEYVWVEFDGLRVKSILDACGFSPNHPVYHAKSKDLREEMMNEMIYITQNQNSSPIHLIGHLYLFLDYLARSTASAPLSSGSSLRDFYIHEALNYIEHNFQNDITVEDIADVCGLNRSYFGKIFKNAVGKTPQEFLLSYRMLKATELLKLTRLSIRDVSNAVGYANPLHFSRAFRNIYGIPPRDWRNQNQIFLPDPLSDWSDAGYDG
;
A
#
# COMPACT_ATOMS: atom_id res chain seq x y z
N ASN A 1 -12.21 -4.43 7.10
CA ASN A 1 -11.39 -4.03 5.92
C ASN A 1 -10.65 -5.24 5.39
N HIS A 2 -11.36 -6.14 4.69
CA HIS A 2 -10.79 -7.39 4.18
C HIS A 2 -10.78 -7.39 2.67
N TYR A 3 -9.83 -8.12 2.08
CA TYR A 3 -9.79 -8.46 0.67
C TYR A 3 -10.47 -9.81 0.47
N LEU A 4 -11.27 -9.95 -0.57
CA LEU A 4 -11.86 -11.23 -0.95
C LEU A 4 -11.43 -11.57 -2.37
N PHE A 5 -10.83 -12.74 -2.53
CA PHE A 5 -10.52 -13.27 -3.85
C PHE A 5 -11.45 -14.43 -4.19
N HIS A 6 -12.18 -14.28 -5.28
CA HIS A 6 -13.07 -15.30 -5.83
C HIS A 6 -12.41 -15.94 -7.05
N TYR A 7 -12.44 -17.26 -7.13
CA TYR A 7 -11.97 -18.01 -8.30
C TYR A 7 -13.09 -18.85 -8.86
N ILE A 8 -13.37 -18.71 -10.16
CA ILE A 8 -14.48 -19.39 -10.85
C ILE A 8 -13.99 -20.72 -11.41
N MET A 9 -14.50 -21.82 -10.87
CA MET A 9 -14.16 -23.19 -11.28
C MET A 9 -14.90 -23.55 -12.56
N SER A 10 -16.21 -23.27 -12.62
CA SER A 10 -17.07 -23.54 -13.77
C SER A 10 -18.12 -22.43 -13.94
N GLY A 11 -18.76 -22.37 -15.10
CA GLY A 11 -19.83 -21.42 -15.38
C GLY A 11 -19.35 -20.01 -15.73
N THR A 12 -20.30 -19.07 -15.77
CA THR A 12 -20.10 -17.67 -16.13
C THR A 12 -20.92 -16.74 -15.25
N GLY A 13 -20.62 -15.45 -15.29
CA GLY A 13 -21.38 -14.42 -14.57
C GLY A 13 -20.83 -13.03 -14.82
N ARG A 14 -21.29 -12.10 -14.02
CA ARG A 14 -20.93 -10.68 -14.13
C ARG A 14 -20.54 -10.10 -12.78
N LEU A 15 -19.43 -9.39 -12.77
CA LEU A 15 -18.97 -8.56 -11.66
C LEU A 15 -19.27 -7.10 -11.99
N MET A 16 -19.84 -6.35 -11.07
CA MET A 16 -20.03 -4.91 -11.14
C MET A 16 -19.35 -4.27 -9.94
N THR A 17 -18.48 -3.32 -10.16
CA THR A 17 -17.73 -2.62 -9.12
C THR A 17 -17.79 -1.11 -9.34
N THR A 18 -17.65 -0.35 -8.26
CA THR A 18 -17.53 1.09 -8.35
C THR A 18 -16.04 1.46 -8.32
N ASP A 19 -15.59 2.24 -9.29
CA ASP A 19 -14.21 2.72 -9.36
C ASP A 19 -13.95 3.86 -8.34
N GLU A 20 -12.71 4.35 -8.31
CA GLU A 20 -12.28 5.43 -7.42
C GLU A 20 -13.01 6.75 -7.68
N ASN A 21 -13.60 6.93 -8.86
CA ASN A 21 -14.37 8.10 -9.27
C ASN A 21 -15.88 7.95 -9.04
N GLY A 22 -16.31 6.82 -8.44
CA GLY A 22 -17.71 6.51 -8.21
C GLY A 22 -18.47 6.00 -9.45
N GLN A 23 -17.76 5.66 -10.54
CA GLN A 23 -18.38 5.11 -11.75
C GLN A 23 -18.48 3.60 -11.66
N THR A 24 -19.63 3.06 -12.07
CA THR A 24 -19.85 1.60 -12.09
C THR A 24 -19.21 1.00 -13.34
N GLN A 25 -18.32 0.05 -13.12
CA GLN A 25 -17.71 -0.79 -14.16
C GLN A 25 -18.29 -2.19 -14.11
N SER A 26 -18.40 -2.85 -15.27
CA SER A 26 -18.95 -4.20 -15.39
C SER A 26 -18.00 -5.12 -16.14
N PHE A 27 -17.73 -6.30 -15.55
CA PHE A 27 -16.80 -7.29 -16.09
C PHE A 27 -17.54 -8.62 -16.28
N SER A 28 -17.41 -9.23 -17.44
CA SER A 28 -17.86 -10.60 -17.68
C SER A 28 -16.80 -11.57 -17.15
N ILE A 29 -17.17 -12.45 -16.24
CA ILE A 29 -16.28 -13.42 -15.61
C ILE A 29 -16.65 -14.83 -16.09
N LYS A 30 -15.64 -15.62 -16.41
CA LYS A 30 -15.78 -16.99 -16.94
C LYS A 30 -15.00 -17.99 -16.09
N SER A 31 -15.25 -19.26 -16.32
CA SER A 31 -14.44 -20.34 -15.76
C SER A 31 -12.93 -20.08 -15.93
N ARG A 32 -12.16 -20.46 -14.94
CA ARG A 32 -10.69 -20.26 -14.83
C ARG A 32 -10.24 -18.80 -14.70
N GLN A 33 -11.15 -17.88 -14.46
CA GLN A 33 -10.88 -16.52 -14.06
C GLN A 33 -11.19 -16.35 -12.58
N GLY A 34 -10.74 -15.25 -12.01
CA GLY A 34 -11.09 -14.82 -10.66
C GLY A 34 -11.30 -13.33 -10.61
N PHE A 35 -11.70 -12.85 -9.46
CA PHE A 35 -11.80 -11.42 -9.22
C PHE A 35 -11.52 -11.09 -7.76
N MET A 36 -10.98 -9.90 -7.56
CA MET A 36 -10.67 -9.33 -6.25
C MET A 36 -11.75 -8.33 -5.86
N ILE A 37 -12.23 -8.41 -4.62
CA ILE A 37 -13.03 -7.37 -3.98
C ILE A 37 -12.12 -6.65 -2.98
N PHE A 38 -12.06 -5.34 -3.09
CA PHE A 38 -11.20 -4.48 -2.28
C PHE A 38 -11.96 -3.93 -1.06
N PRO A 39 -11.25 -3.61 0.03
CA PRO A 39 -11.86 -2.95 1.17
C PRO A 39 -12.62 -1.69 0.78
N ASN A 40 -13.80 -1.49 1.37
CA ASN A 40 -14.68 -0.34 1.15
C ASN A 40 -15.20 -0.17 -0.30
N GLN A 41 -15.00 -1.14 -1.19
CA GLN A 41 -15.52 -1.11 -2.55
C GLN A 41 -16.98 -1.61 -2.59
N ILE A 42 -17.86 -0.84 -3.24
CA ILE A 42 -19.22 -1.30 -3.52
C ILE A 42 -19.16 -2.29 -4.70
N THR A 43 -19.53 -3.53 -4.43
CA THR A 43 -19.41 -4.62 -5.40
C THR A 43 -20.69 -5.43 -5.44
N THR A 44 -21.14 -5.76 -6.65
CA THR A 44 -22.22 -6.70 -6.90
C THR A 44 -21.73 -7.75 -7.90
N TYR A 45 -21.99 -9.01 -7.63
CA TYR A 45 -21.68 -10.08 -8.57
C TYR A 45 -22.85 -11.04 -8.71
N ILE A 46 -23.10 -11.47 -9.94
CA ILE A 46 -24.28 -12.26 -10.31
C ILE A 46 -23.84 -13.39 -11.23
N ALA A 47 -24.16 -14.62 -10.85
CA ALA A 47 -23.98 -15.79 -11.71
C ALA A 47 -24.95 -15.74 -12.90
N ASP A 48 -24.55 -16.30 -14.02
CA ASP A 48 -25.42 -16.50 -15.18
C ASP A 48 -26.59 -17.43 -14.83
N LYS A 49 -27.75 -17.22 -15.45
CA LYS A 49 -28.94 -17.99 -15.15
C LYS A 49 -28.91 -19.42 -15.73
N ASP A 50 -28.29 -19.56 -16.89
CA ASP A 50 -28.25 -20.83 -17.64
C ASP A 50 -26.96 -21.61 -17.36
N LEU A 51 -25.86 -20.90 -17.09
CA LEU A 51 -24.56 -21.46 -16.76
C LEU A 51 -24.01 -20.82 -15.47
N PRO A 52 -24.67 -21.03 -14.33
CA PRO A 52 -24.23 -20.43 -13.07
C PRO A 52 -22.82 -20.91 -12.72
N TRP A 53 -22.01 -20.00 -12.16
CA TRP A 53 -20.67 -20.37 -11.75
C TRP A 53 -20.64 -21.16 -10.44
N GLU A 54 -19.72 -22.11 -10.38
CA GLU A 54 -19.19 -22.67 -9.15
C GLU A 54 -17.89 -21.96 -8.83
N TYR A 55 -17.70 -21.56 -7.58
CA TYR A 55 -16.53 -20.76 -7.19
C TYR A 55 -16.04 -21.13 -5.79
N VAL A 56 -14.78 -20.87 -5.57
CA VAL A 56 -14.14 -20.86 -4.26
C VAL A 56 -13.66 -19.45 -3.95
N TRP A 57 -13.68 -19.08 -2.69
CA TRP A 57 -13.21 -17.77 -2.26
C TRP A 57 -12.39 -17.86 -0.99
N VAL A 58 -11.45 -16.93 -0.83
CA VAL A 58 -10.70 -16.72 0.41
C VAL A 58 -10.77 -15.25 0.79
N GLU A 59 -10.94 -15.03 2.08
CA GLU A 59 -10.92 -13.71 2.70
C GLU A 59 -9.62 -13.57 3.49
N PHE A 60 -8.94 -12.44 3.33
CA PHE A 60 -7.67 -12.19 3.99
C PHE A 60 -7.44 -10.70 4.19
N ASP A 61 -6.60 -10.39 5.18
CA ASP A 61 -6.15 -9.03 5.50
C ASP A 61 -4.70 -9.07 5.95
N GLY A 62 -4.05 -7.93 5.95
CA GLY A 62 -2.68 -7.79 6.43
C GLY A 62 -1.96 -6.61 5.81
N LEU A 63 -0.98 -6.08 6.51
CA LEU A 63 -0.22 -4.90 6.12
C LEU A 63 0.43 -5.01 4.73
N ARG A 64 0.65 -6.23 4.24
CA ARG A 64 1.36 -6.52 3.00
C ARG A 64 0.46 -6.85 1.82
N VAL A 65 -0.80 -7.13 2.09
CA VAL A 65 -1.74 -7.57 1.04
C VAL A 65 -1.80 -6.55 -0.08
N LYS A 66 -1.93 -5.27 0.26
CA LYS A 66 -1.99 -4.21 -0.75
C LYS A 66 -0.78 -4.22 -1.67
N SER A 67 0.45 -4.25 -1.14
CA SER A 67 1.67 -4.23 -1.96
C SER A 67 1.83 -5.48 -2.84
N ILE A 68 1.40 -6.65 -2.35
CA ILE A 68 1.38 -7.88 -3.15
C ILE A 68 0.37 -7.76 -4.29
N LEU A 69 -0.83 -7.29 -4.02
CA LEU A 69 -1.89 -7.14 -5.03
C LEU A 69 -1.52 -6.09 -6.09
N ASP A 70 -0.93 -4.97 -5.68
CA ASP A 70 -0.42 -3.94 -6.59
C ASP A 70 0.66 -4.54 -7.53
N ALA A 71 1.57 -5.35 -7.00
CA ALA A 71 2.59 -6.07 -7.78
C ALA A 71 1.99 -7.12 -8.74
N CYS A 72 0.84 -7.69 -8.41
CA CYS A 72 0.06 -8.56 -9.29
C CYS A 72 -0.71 -7.78 -10.37
N GLY A 73 -0.76 -6.45 -10.30
CA GLY A 73 -1.52 -5.60 -11.20
C GLY A 73 -3.01 -5.48 -10.84
N PHE A 74 -3.39 -5.88 -9.62
CA PHE A 74 -4.75 -5.69 -9.13
C PHE A 74 -4.98 -4.26 -8.63
N SER A 75 -6.13 -3.73 -8.95
CA SER A 75 -6.65 -2.47 -8.41
C SER A 75 -8.17 -2.46 -8.48
N PRO A 76 -8.87 -1.52 -7.82
CA PRO A 76 -10.32 -1.35 -7.99
C PRO A 76 -10.77 -1.23 -9.44
N ASN A 77 -9.92 -0.68 -10.32
CA ASN A 77 -10.17 -0.54 -11.76
C ASN A 77 -9.78 -1.79 -12.57
N HIS A 78 -8.95 -2.67 -12.00
CA HIS A 78 -8.48 -3.91 -12.63
C HIS A 78 -8.65 -5.09 -11.67
N PRO A 79 -9.90 -5.45 -11.32
CA PRO A 79 -10.16 -6.47 -10.30
C PRO A 79 -10.07 -7.92 -10.83
N VAL A 80 -10.01 -8.11 -12.15
CA VAL A 80 -10.15 -9.43 -12.78
C VAL A 80 -8.82 -10.15 -12.89
N TYR A 81 -8.78 -11.37 -12.40
CA TYR A 81 -7.64 -12.28 -12.48
C TYR A 81 -7.63 -13.06 -13.80
N HIS A 82 -6.47 -13.03 -14.45
CA HIS A 82 -6.15 -13.84 -15.61
C HIS A 82 -4.80 -14.53 -15.40
N ALA A 83 -4.82 -15.84 -15.32
CA ALA A 83 -3.57 -16.60 -15.22
C ALA A 83 -2.83 -16.65 -16.55
N LYS A 84 -1.51 -16.42 -16.51
CA LYS A 84 -0.59 -16.62 -17.63
C LYS A 84 0.08 -17.99 -17.62
N SER A 85 0.06 -18.68 -16.46
CA SER A 85 0.57 -20.04 -16.29
C SER A 85 -0.57 -20.93 -15.78
N LYS A 86 -0.79 -22.05 -16.49
CA LYS A 86 -1.78 -23.06 -16.09
C LYS A 86 -1.37 -23.75 -14.79
N ASP A 87 -0.12 -24.16 -14.67
CA ASP A 87 0.36 -24.92 -13.52
C ASP A 87 0.31 -24.09 -12.23
N LEU A 88 0.77 -22.82 -12.29
CA LEU A 88 0.71 -21.92 -11.14
C LEU A 88 -0.73 -21.58 -10.74
N ARG A 89 -1.65 -21.49 -11.69
CA ARG A 89 -3.07 -21.34 -11.41
C ARG A 89 -3.66 -22.53 -10.66
N GLU A 90 -3.28 -23.75 -11.08
CA GLU A 90 -3.72 -24.99 -10.43
C GLU A 90 -3.18 -25.07 -9.00
N GLU A 91 -1.92 -24.73 -8.78
CA GLU A 91 -1.34 -24.66 -7.44
C GLU A 91 -2.04 -23.59 -6.57
N MET A 92 -2.27 -22.41 -7.11
CA MET A 92 -3.04 -21.36 -6.42
C MET A 92 -4.44 -21.85 -6.00
N MET A 93 -5.14 -22.52 -6.91
CA MET A 93 -6.46 -23.09 -6.63
C MET A 93 -6.40 -24.18 -5.54
N ASN A 94 -5.39 -25.04 -5.57
CA ASN A 94 -5.19 -26.08 -4.56
C ASN A 94 -5.04 -25.46 -3.16
N GLU A 95 -4.27 -24.38 -3.03
CA GLU A 95 -4.12 -23.65 -1.77
C GLU A 95 -5.44 -23.05 -1.28
N MET A 96 -6.23 -22.46 -2.17
CA MET A 96 -7.57 -21.94 -1.82
C MET A 96 -8.48 -23.04 -1.31
N ILE A 97 -8.52 -24.17 -2.01
CA ILE A 97 -9.33 -25.35 -1.61
C ILE A 97 -8.85 -25.84 -0.26
N TYR A 98 -7.55 -25.96 -0.06
CA TYR A 98 -6.97 -26.40 1.21
C TYR A 98 -7.43 -25.50 2.37
N ILE A 99 -7.29 -24.18 2.23
CA ILE A 99 -7.68 -23.20 3.25
C ILE A 99 -9.17 -23.35 3.59
N THR A 100 -10.02 -23.46 2.57
CA THR A 100 -11.48 -23.55 2.78
C THR A 100 -11.93 -24.86 3.43
N GLN A 101 -11.23 -25.96 3.17
CA GLN A 101 -11.57 -27.29 3.72
C GLN A 101 -10.96 -27.55 5.11
N ASN A 102 -9.94 -26.81 5.50
CA ASN A 102 -9.19 -27.06 6.72
C ASN A 102 -9.26 -25.91 7.75
N GLN A 103 -10.40 -25.23 7.83
CA GLN A 103 -10.61 -24.07 8.72
C GLN A 103 -10.37 -24.35 10.22
N ASN A 104 -10.38 -25.60 10.63
CA ASN A 104 -10.09 -26.05 12.00
C ASN A 104 -8.58 -26.32 12.25
N SER A 105 -7.72 -26.15 11.25
CA SER A 105 -6.27 -26.26 11.39
C SER A 105 -5.71 -25.11 12.24
N SER A 106 -4.48 -25.28 12.73
CA SER A 106 -3.84 -24.23 13.50
C SER A 106 -3.73 -22.92 12.67
N PRO A 107 -3.90 -21.74 13.28
CA PRO A 107 -3.78 -20.47 12.56
C PRO A 107 -2.45 -20.31 11.81
N ILE A 108 -1.33 -20.77 12.40
CA ILE A 108 0.00 -20.70 11.76
C ILE A 108 0.03 -21.55 10.49
N HIS A 109 -0.62 -22.69 10.50
CA HIS A 109 -0.69 -23.58 9.34
C HIS A 109 -1.49 -22.95 8.20
N LEU A 110 -2.66 -22.37 8.52
CA LEU A 110 -3.49 -21.64 7.54
C LEU A 110 -2.79 -20.40 6.98
N ILE A 111 -2.04 -19.68 7.82
CA ILE A 111 -1.21 -18.54 7.38
C ILE A 111 -0.13 -19.01 6.39
N GLY A 112 0.50 -20.16 6.63
CA GLY A 112 1.46 -20.76 5.69
C GLY A 112 0.85 -20.99 4.30
N HIS A 113 -0.34 -21.60 4.25
CA HIS A 113 -1.08 -21.83 3.01
C HIS A 113 -1.57 -20.54 2.35
N LEU A 114 -1.95 -19.52 3.14
CA LEU A 114 -2.29 -18.19 2.63
C LEU A 114 -1.08 -17.53 1.94
N TYR A 115 0.13 -17.65 2.49
CA TYR A 115 1.32 -17.12 1.82
C TYR A 115 1.66 -17.88 0.55
N LEU A 116 1.48 -19.20 0.50
CA LEU A 116 1.63 -19.99 -0.73
C LEU A 116 0.61 -19.57 -1.78
N PHE A 117 -0.66 -19.40 -1.40
CA PHE A 117 -1.69 -18.87 -2.27
C PHE A 117 -1.29 -17.52 -2.87
N LEU A 118 -0.82 -16.57 -2.05
CA LEU A 118 -0.40 -15.25 -2.51
C LEU A 118 0.83 -15.31 -3.44
N ASP A 119 1.79 -16.21 -3.18
CA ASP A 119 2.94 -16.44 -4.07
C ASP A 119 2.49 -16.97 -5.44
N TYR A 120 1.65 -18.00 -5.46
CA TYR A 120 1.15 -18.55 -6.70
C TYR A 120 0.26 -17.54 -7.46
N LEU A 121 -0.57 -16.77 -6.76
CA LEU A 121 -1.36 -15.70 -7.34
C LEU A 121 -0.45 -14.69 -8.06
N ALA A 122 0.58 -14.20 -7.38
CA ALA A 122 1.51 -13.22 -7.92
C ALA A 122 2.29 -13.77 -9.12
N ARG A 123 2.84 -14.97 -9.01
CA ARG A 123 3.60 -15.61 -10.08
C ARG A 123 2.74 -15.99 -11.28
N SER A 124 1.48 -16.34 -11.07
CA SER A 124 0.56 -16.70 -12.17
C SER A 124 0.09 -15.51 -12.97
N THR A 125 0.11 -14.28 -12.42
CA THR A 125 -0.27 -13.04 -13.11
C THR A 125 0.91 -12.35 -13.80
N ALA A 126 2.14 -12.59 -13.36
CA ALA A 126 3.34 -11.93 -13.86
C ALA A 126 3.57 -12.19 -15.36
N SER A 127 3.91 -11.14 -16.12
CA SER A 127 4.30 -11.26 -17.54
C SER A 127 5.74 -11.74 -17.73
N ALA A 128 6.56 -11.56 -16.71
CA ALA A 128 7.90 -12.13 -16.59
C ALA A 128 7.95 -12.86 -15.23
N PRO A 129 8.78 -13.89 -15.05
CA PRO A 129 9.01 -14.41 -13.71
C PRO A 129 9.27 -13.22 -12.81
N LEU A 130 8.53 -13.09 -11.73
CA LEU A 130 8.90 -12.18 -10.63
C LEU A 130 10.37 -12.50 -10.43
N SER A 131 11.23 -11.56 -10.83
CA SER A 131 12.65 -11.83 -10.96
C SER A 131 13.08 -12.57 -9.71
N SER A 132 13.64 -13.77 -9.88
CA SER A 132 14.27 -14.56 -8.83
C SER A 132 15.45 -13.80 -8.18
N GLY A 133 15.51 -12.51 -8.37
CA GLY A 133 16.47 -11.53 -7.92
C GLY A 133 16.00 -10.53 -6.88
N SER A 134 14.69 -10.42 -6.56
CA SER A 134 14.33 -9.68 -5.35
C SER A 134 14.67 -10.58 -4.16
N SER A 135 15.84 -10.36 -3.60
CA SER A 135 16.32 -11.14 -2.48
C SER A 135 15.38 -10.93 -1.29
N LEU A 136 15.31 -11.90 -0.38
CA LEU A 136 14.61 -11.73 0.91
C LEU A 136 15.03 -10.42 1.59
N ARG A 137 16.22 -9.94 1.29
CA ARG A 137 16.75 -8.64 1.71
C ARG A 137 15.97 -7.47 1.12
N ASP A 138 15.72 -7.47 -0.20
CA ASP A 138 14.99 -6.38 -0.87
C ASP A 138 13.57 -6.29 -0.34
N PHE A 139 13.01 -7.44 -0.04
CA PHE A 139 11.74 -7.58 0.63
C PHE A 139 11.72 -6.87 2.00
N TYR A 140 12.68 -7.14 2.90
CA TYR A 140 12.76 -6.46 4.19
C TYR A 140 12.95 -4.94 4.05
N ILE A 141 13.69 -4.52 3.02
CA ILE A 141 13.90 -3.09 2.75
C ILE A 141 12.60 -2.41 2.31
N HIS A 142 11.81 -3.04 1.43
CA HIS A 142 10.50 -2.51 1.04
C HIS A 142 9.55 -2.39 2.22
N GLU A 143 9.51 -3.38 3.10
CA GLU A 143 8.69 -3.32 4.31
C GLU A 143 9.08 -2.17 5.22
N ALA A 144 10.38 -2.01 5.44
CA ALA A 144 10.89 -0.93 6.26
C ALA A 144 10.53 0.45 5.67
N LEU A 145 10.67 0.62 4.36
CA LEU A 145 10.34 1.87 3.68
C LEU A 145 8.84 2.17 3.76
N ASN A 146 7.99 1.17 3.52
CA ASN A 146 6.54 1.29 3.66
C ASN A 146 6.14 1.65 5.10
N TYR A 147 6.74 0.99 6.10
CA TYR A 147 6.46 1.30 7.49
C TYR A 147 6.85 2.73 7.85
N ILE A 148 8.03 3.19 7.41
CA ILE A 148 8.48 4.58 7.61
C ILE A 148 7.52 5.56 6.95
N GLU A 149 7.10 5.32 5.71
CA GLU A 149 6.20 6.18 4.95
C GLU A 149 4.84 6.39 5.66
N HIS A 150 4.31 5.33 6.27
CA HIS A 150 3.00 5.40 6.94
C HIS A 150 3.08 5.86 8.40
N ASN A 151 4.27 5.82 9.01
CA ASN A 151 4.42 6.07 10.44
C ASN A 151 5.44 7.16 10.81
N PHE A 152 6.05 7.86 9.85
CA PHE A 152 7.11 8.83 10.12
C PHE A 152 6.70 9.96 11.06
N GLN A 153 5.41 10.30 11.12
CA GLN A 153 4.85 11.30 12.03
C GLN A 153 4.78 10.84 13.49
N ASN A 154 4.85 9.53 13.73
CA ASN A 154 4.81 8.95 15.06
C ASN A 154 6.23 8.87 15.65
N ASP A 155 6.33 8.62 16.95
CA ASP A 155 7.64 8.43 17.63
C ASP A 155 8.18 7.01 17.39
N ILE A 156 8.41 6.68 16.10
CA ILE A 156 8.99 5.40 15.72
C ILE A 156 10.49 5.38 15.88
N THR A 157 11.00 4.25 16.34
CA THR A 157 12.43 3.96 16.52
C THR A 157 12.95 3.01 15.44
N VAL A 158 14.28 2.87 15.33
CA VAL A 158 14.90 1.85 14.47
C VAL A 158 14.54 0.42 14.91
N GLU A 159 14.27 0.23 16.19
CA GLU A 159 13.81 -1.03 16.78
C GLU A 159 12.44 -1.41 16.23
N ASP A 160 11.47 -0.48 16.27
CA ASP A 160 10.12 -0.69 15.74
C ASP A 160 10.15 -1.05 14.25
N ILE A 161 11.02 -0.38 13.47
CA ILE A 161 11.18 -0.68 12.04
C ILE A 161 11.77 -2.08 11.81
N ALA A 162 12.73 -2.49 12.64
CA ALA A 162 13.34 -3.82 12.55
C ALA A 162 12.36 -4.93 12.97
N ASP A 163 11.55 -4.69 14.01
CA ASP A 163 10.57 -5.63 14.54
C ASP A 163 9.45 -5.91 13.51
N VAL A 164 8.99 -4.91 12.77
CA VAL A 164 8.04 -5.09 11.65
C VAL A 164 8.60 -6.02 10.58
N CYS A 165 9.92 -6.00 10.36
CA CYS A 165 10.59 -6.90 9.44
C CYS A 165 10.88 -8.29 10.07
N GLY A 166 10.61 -8.50 11.35
CA GLY A 166 10.99 -9.72 12.09
C GLY A 166 12.50 -9.90 12.23
N LEU A 167 13.28 -8.80 12.26
CA LEU A 167 14.73 -8.80 12.28
C LEU A 167 15.28 -8.14 13.55
N ASN A 168 16.43 -8.60 14.03
CA ASN A 168 17.13 -7.85 15.04
C ASN A 168 17.70 -6.55 14.48
N ARG A 169 17.75 -5.49 15.31
CA ARG A 169 18.20 -4.14 14.95
C ARG A 169 19.55 -4.09 14.25
N SER A 170 20.53 -4.89 14.72
CA SER A 170 21.90 -4.85 14.17
C SER A 170 21.96 -5.40 12.76
N TYR A 171 21.30 -6.53 12.51
CA TYR A 171 21.23 -7.13 11.17
C TYR A 171 20.42 -6.25 10.22
N PHE A 172 19.26 -5.77 10.68
CA PHE A 172 18.43 -4.85 9.91
C PHE A 172 19.22 -3.58 9.51
N GLY A 173 19.87 -2.91 10.45
CA GLY A 173 20.67 -1.72 10.18
C GLY A 173 21.75 -1.93 9.10
N LYS A 174 22.39 -3.12 9.12
CA LYS A 174 23.40 -3.48 8.14
C LYS A 174 22.82 -3.67 6.72
N ILE A 175 21.73 -4.45 6.60
CA ILE A 175 21.12 -4.71 5.29
C ILE A 175 20.46 -3.46 4.72
N PHE A 176 19.83 -2.63 5.56
CA PHE A 176 19.22 -1.37 5.16
C PHE A 176 20.27 -0.38 4.64
N LYS A 177 21.37 -0.17 5.39
CA LYS A 177 22.46 0.71 4.95
C LYS A 177 23.09 0.25 3.63
N ASN A 178 23.25 -1.06 3.44
CA ASN A 178 23.81 -1.60 2.19
C ASN A 178 22.86 -1.40 0.99
N ALA A 179 21.56 -1.44 1.19
CA ALA A 179 20.57 -1.29 0.13
C ALA A 179 20.25 0.19 -0.18
N VAL A 180 20.10 1.02 0.86
CA VAL A 180 19.62 2.41 0.75
C VAL A 180 20.77 3.43 0.77
N GLY A 181 21.98 3.02 1.18
CA GLY A 181 23.15 3.90 1.31
C GLY A 181 23.15 4.75 2.59
N LYS A 182 22.09 4.72 3.39
CA LYS A 182 21.92 5.43 4.66
C LYS A 182 21.51 4.46 5.75
N THR A 183 21.85 4.76 7.00
CA THR A 183 21.26 4.03 8.13
C THR A 183 19.75 4.29 8.22
N PRO A 184 18.96 3.38 8.83
CA PRO A 184 17.52 3.60 9.02
C PRO A 184 17.20 4.92 9.72
N GLN A 185 17.99 5.30 10.71
CA GLN A 185 17.84 6.56 11.45
C GLN A 185 18.11 7.79 10.57
N GLU A 186 19.18 7.77 9.77
CA GLU A 186 19.49 8.84 8.81
C GLU A 186 18.42 8.95 7.74
N PHE A 187 17.87 7.82 7.30
CA PHE A 187 16.80 7.79 6.31
C PHE A 187 15.51 8.39 6.89
N LEU A 188 15.06 7.94 8.07
CA LEU A 188 13.87 8.47 8.75
C LEU A 188 13.99 9.98 8.98
N LEU A 189 15.16 10.45 9.44
CA LEU A 189 15.44 11.87 9.61
C LEU A 189 15.32 12.62 8.27
N SER A 190 15.96 12.12 7.21
CA SER A 190 15.90 12.74 5.88
C SER A 190 14.46 12.78 5.35
N TYR A 191 13.69 11.71 5.55
CA TYR A 191 12.30 11.59 5.11
C TYR A 191 11.39 12.60 5.83
N ARG A 192 11.50 12.70 7.16
CA ARG A 192 10.80 13.71 7.96
C ARG A 192 11.10 15.13 7.50
N MET A 193 12.38 15.43 7.21
CA MET A 193 12.79 16.76 6.73
C MET A 193 12.27 17.03 5.31
N LEU A 194 12.24 16.04 4.44
CA LEU A 194 11.62 16.17 3.12
C LEU A 194 10.12 16.51 3.25
N LYS A 195 9.39 15.79 4.09
CA LYS A 195 7.96 16.07 4.35
C LYS A 195 7.76 17.46 4.99
N ALA A 196 8.68 17.90 5.84
CA ALA A 196 8.66 19.26 6.37
C ALA A 196 8.78 20.31 5.27
N THR A 197 9.64 20.11 4.28
CA THR A 197 9.75 21.06 3.15
C THR A 197 8.48 21.15 2.31
N GLU A 198 7.80 20.02 2.09
CA GLU A 198 6.50 20.00 1.41
C GLU A 198 5.46 20.85 2.17
N LEU A 199 5.34 20.63 3.50
CA LEU A 199 4.42 21.40 4.33
C LEU A 199 4.79 22.88 4.41
N LEU A 200 6.07 23.21 4.57
CA LEU A 200 6.55 24.60 4.61
C LEU A 200 6.26 25.33 3.30
N LYS A 201 6.36 24.63 2.17
CA LYS A 201 6.16 25.19 0.83
C LYS A 201 4.68 25.39 0.47
N LEU A 202 3.84 24.43 0.83
CA LEU A 202 2.45 24.33 0.35
C LEU A 202 1.40 24.80 1.36
N THR A 203 1.79 25.04 2.63
CA THR A 203 0.82 25.37 3.69
C THR A 203 1.21 26.62 4.48
N ARG A 204 0.25 27.17 5.22
CA ARG A 204 0.44 28.26 6.18
C ARG A 204 0.60 27.76 7.62
N LEU A 205 0.80 26.47 7.84
CA LEU A 205 0.97 25.89 9.17
C LEU A 205 2.12 26.59 9.93
N SER A 206 1.97 26.78 11.23
CA SER A 206 3.06 27.32 12.04
C SER A 206 4.29 26.36 12.03
N ILE A 207 5.48 26.86 12.33
CA ILE A 207 6.67 26.01 12.44
C ILE A 207 6.49 24.94 13.50
N ARG A 208 5.71 25.24 14.56
CA ARG A 208 5.35 24.27 15.59
C ARG A 208 4.45 23.14 15.04
N ASP A 209 3.45 23.51 14.24
CA ASP A 209 2.51 22.53 13.67
C ASP A 209 3.21 21.65 12.63
N VAL A 210 4.09 22.24 11.80
CA VAL A 210 4.95 21.48 10.88
C VAL A 210 5.84 20.51 11.65
N SER A 211 6.47 20.97 12.75
CA SER A 211 7.28 20.13 13.63
C SER A 211 6.50 18.91 14.12
N ASN A 212 5.31 19.13 14.65
CA ASN A 212 4.42 18.05 15.15
C ASN A 212 4.01 17.11 14.02
N ALA A 213 3.61 17.65 12.87
CA ALA A 213 3.16 16.87 11.71
C ALA A 213 4.25 15.95 11.13
N VAL A 214 5.52 16.24 11.38
CA VAL A 214 6.63 15.39 10.91
C VAL A 214 7.30 14.60 12.04
N GLY A 215 6.62 14.43 13.18
CA GLY A 215 7.07 13.57 14.27
C GLY A 215 8.09 14.18 15.22
N TYR A 216 8.11 15.51 15.36
CA TYR A 216 8.92 16.20 16.35
C TYR A 216 8.04 16.90 17.38
N ALA A 217 7.96 16.36 18.58
CA ALA A 217 7.23 17.00 19.71
C ALA A 217 7.88 18.32 20.15
N ASN A 218 9.18 18.51 19.93
CA ASN A 218 9.91 19.71 20.29
C ASN A 218 10.36 20.51 19.06
N PRO A 219 9.76 21.70 18.80
CA PRO A 219 10.09 22.55 17.65
C PRO A 219 11.56 23.04 17.60
N LEU A 220 12.25 23.11 18.73
CA LEU A 220 13.68 23.49 18.75
C LEU A 220 14.56 22.35 18.23
N HIS A 221 14.24 21.10 18.58
CA HIS A 221 14.92 19.94 18.03
C HIS A 221 14.67 19.80 16.53
N PHE A 222 13.43 20.00 16.09
CA PHE A 222 13.08 20.08 14.67
C PHE A 222 13.90 21.14 13.94
N SER A 223 13.92 22.39 14.45
CA SER A 223 14.60 23.50 13.80
C SER A 223 16.11 23.26 13.67
N ARG A 224 16.74 22.64 14.68
CA ARG A 224 18.15 22.23 14.62
C ARG A 224 18.40 21.14 13.58
N ALA A 225 17.57 20.09 13.57
CA ALA A 225 17.66 19.00 12.60
C ALA A 225 17.46 19.51 11.17
N PHE A 226 16.48 20.39 10.95
CA PHE A 226 16.20 21.01 9.66
C PHE A 226 17.39 21.86 9.18
N ARG A 227 17.92 22.73 10.04
CA ARG A 227 19.09 23.55 9.72
C ARG A 227 20.33 22.69 9.41
N ASN A 228 20.53 21.58 10.09
CA ASN A 228 21.66 20.68 9.82
C ASN A 228 21.58 20.06 8.41
N ILE A 229 20.38 19.86 7.87
CA ILE A 229 20.18 19.27 6.54
C ILE A 229 20.13 20.34 5.44
N TYR A 230 19.45 21.46 5.67
CA TYR A 230 19.20 22.48 4.64
C TYR A 230 20.06 23.75 4.79
N GLY A 231 20.88 23.83 5.83
CA GLY A 231 21.80 24.94 6.08
C GLY A 231 21.15 26.18 6.72
N ILE A 232 19.84 26.35 6.61
CA ILE A 232 19.07 27.50 7.11
C ILE A 232 17.89 27.04 7.96
N PRO A 233 17.39 27.89 8.90
CA PRO A 233 16.21 27.56 9.73
C PRO A 233 14.95 27.35 8.88
N PRO A 234 13.95 26.60 9.39
CA PRO A 234 12.69 26.32 8.69
C PRO A 234 11.93 27.57 8.28
N ARG A 235 11.97 28.64 9.12
CA ARG A 235 11.31 29.91 8.85
C ARG A 235 11.93 30.63 7.64
N ASP A 236 13.25 30.69 7.60
CA ASP A 236 13.98 31.35 6.51
C ASP A 236 13.84 30.56 5.22
N TRP A 237 13.87 29.22 5.32
CA TRP A 237 13.64 28.35 4.19
C TRP A 237 12.24 28.57 3.59
N ARG A 238 11.19 28.66 4.44
CA ARG A 238 9.83 28.97 4.00
C ARG A 238 9.80 30.29 3.23
N ASN A 239 10.35 31.36 3.79
CA ASN A 239 10.34 32.68 3.17
C ASN A 239 10.95 32.68 1.76
N GLN A 240 11.91 31.79 1.51
CA GLN A 240 12.57 31.65 0.21
C GLN A 240 11.82 30.74 -0.77
N ASN A 241 11.01 29.79 -0.29
CA ASN A 241 10.48 28.69 -1.10
C ASN A 241 8.95 28.56 -1.09
N GLN A 242 8.23 29.34 -0.29
CA GLN A 242 6.77 29.24 -0.20
C GLN A 242 6.12 29.60 -1.52
N ILE A 243 5.23 28.78 -2.00
CA ILE A 243 4.36 29.06 -3.14
C ILE A 243 3.05 29.60 -2.58
N PHE A 244 2.73 30.85 -2.87
CA PHE A 244 1.43 31.42 -2.57
C PHE A 244 0.41 30.80 -3.53
N LEU A 245 -0.38 29.85 -3.06
CA LEU A 245 -1.61 29.49 -3.73
C LEU A 245 -2.57 30.69 -3.51
N PRO A 246 -3.20 31.23 -4.58
CA PRO A 246 -4.22 32.26 -4.41
C PRO A 246 -5.29 31.72 -3.46
N ASP A 247 -5.78 32.59 -2.58
CA ASP A 247 -6.86 32.26 -1.65
C ASP A 247 -8.10 31.92 -2.48
N PRO A 248 -8.66 30.69 -2.41
CA PRO A 248 -9.85 30.34 -3.18
C PRO A 248 -11.07 31.23 -2.88
N LEU A 249 -11.02 32.04 -1.83
CA LEU A 249 -12.09 32.95 -1.42
C LEU A 249 -11.81 34.40 -1.83
N SER A 250 -10.66 34.75 -2.39
CA SER A 250 -10.35 36.13 -2.81
C SER A 250 -11.12 36.59 -4.06
N ASP A 251 -11.58 35.64 -4.89
CA ASP A 251 -12.36 35.97 -6.10
C ASP A 251 -13.85 36.25 -5.87
N TRP A 252 -14.34 36.11 -4.63
CA TRP A 252 -15.74 36.33 -4.31
C TRP A 252 -16.03 37.71 -3.70
N SER A 253 -14.99 38.50 -3.40
CA SER A 253 -15.17 39.84 -2.78
C SER A 253 -15.42 40.97 -3.80
N ASP A 254 -15.17 40.74 -5.11
CA ASP A 254 -15.35 41.77 -6.15
C ASP A 254 -16.58 41.58 -7.05
N ALA A 255 -17.45 40.61 -6.74
CA ALA A 255 -18.78 40.54 -7.35
C ALA A 255 -19.68 41.49 -6.61
N GLY A 256 -19.48 42.80 -6.88
CA GLY A 256 -20.37 43.88 -6.40
C GLY A 256 -21.79 43.58 -6.84
N TYR A 257 -22.69 43.47 -5.89
CA TYR A 257 -24.10 43.69 -6.10
C TYR A 257 -24.31 45.21 -6.23
N ASP A 258 -24.21 45.69 -7.47
CA ASP A 258 -24.87 46.95 -7.86
C ASP A 258 -26.28 46.59 -8.35
N GLY A 259 -27.30 47.07 -7.64
CA GLY A 259 -28.68 46.97 -8.06
C GLY A 259 -29.64 47.24 -6.91
#